data_6011ed4a8397732d9009cd13bf83f03b
#
_entry.id   6011ed4a8397732d9009cd13bf83f03b
#
_cell.length_a   1.000
_cell.length_b   1.000
_cell.length_c   1.000
_cell.angle_alpha   90.00
_cell.angle_beta   90.00
_cell.angle_gamma   90.00
#
_symmetry.space_group_name_H-M   'P 1'
#
loop_
_entity.id
_entity.type
_entity.pdbx_description
1 polymer ?
#
loop_
_entity_poly.entity_id
_entity_poly.type
_entity_poly.pdbx_seq_one_letter_code
_entity_poly.pdbx_strand_id
1 'polypeptide(L)'
;MTRIFTDAGEHIPVTVLRLERCQVVGHRTSEKNGYTALQLGAGRPKVKRLTRAARGHFAVANVEPKRKLAEFRVSPDNLIEVGAEITADHFVEGQYVDVSGTSIGKGFAGAMKRHGFHGLRASHGVSVSHRSHGSTGQRQDPGKVFKGKKMAGHMGDVNVTTQNLRVVKTDPERGLIMIRGAVPGAKGGWVLLSDAVKRALPEAAPKPGAFRKAAGDQPSQGKKGKPGQAASAESEPAQGGSQK
;
A
#
# COMPACT_ATOMS: atom_id res chain seq x y z
N MET A 1 -3.86 -13.58 9.52
CA MET A 1 -2.68 -13.95 10.33
C MET A 1 -2.48 -15.45 10.25
N THR A 2 -1.24 -15.87 10.21
CA THR A 2 -0.78 -17.26 10.24
C THR A 2 0.49 -17.35 11.08
N ARG A 3 1.21 -18.43 11.02
CA ARG A 3 2.46 -18.68 11.73
C ARG A 3 3.47 -19.34 10.80
N ILE A 4 4.73 -19.03 11.01
CA ILE A 4 5.85 -19.61 10.28
C ILE A 4 6.85 -20.13 11.31
N PHE A 5 7.45 -21.28 11.03
CA PHE A 5 8.60 -21.77 11.77
C PHE A 5 9.87 -21.34 11.05
N THR A 6 10.84 -20.88 11.79
CA THR A 6 12.18 -20.61 11.28
C THR A 6 13.01 -21.89 11.28
N ASP A 7 14.12 -21.88 10.58
CA ASP A 7 15.08 -23.00 10.58
C ASP A 7 15.66 -23.28 11.97
N ALA A 8 15.68 -22.26 12.84
CA ALA A 8 16.07 -22.38 14.26
C ALA A 8 14.95 -22.96 15.16
N GLY A 9 13.78 -23.33 14.58
CA GLY A 9 12.64 -23.87 15.35
C GLY A 9 11.77 -22.81 16.04
N GLU A 10 12.03 -21.52 15.86
CA GLU A 10 11.18 -20.47 16.43
C GLU A 10 9.81 -20.38 15.73
N HIS A 11 8.76 -20.27 16.52
CA HIS A 11 7.40 -20.08 16.06
C HIS A 11 7.05 -18.59 15.98
N ILE A 12 6.99 -18.04 14.75
CA ILE A 12 6.74 -16.62 14.53
C ILE A 12 5.30 -16.39 14.03
N PRO A 13 4.48 -15.60 14.76
CA PRO A 13 3.18 -15.16 14.26
C PRO A 13 3.39 -14.11 13.17
N VAL A 14 2.73 -14.30 12.02
CA VAL A 14 2.85 -13.37 10.89
C VAL A 14 1.48 -12.95 10.37
N THR A 15 1.41 -11.73 9.87
CA THR A 15 0.32 -11.23 9.06
C THR A 15 0.76 -11.22 7.60
N VAL A 16 -0.01 -11.87 6.75
CA VAL A 16 0.25 -11.91 5.30
C VAL A 16 -0.46 -10.74 4.65
N LEU A 17 0.29 -9.87 4.01
CA LEU A 17 -0.20 -8.77 3.18
C LEU A 17 -0.07 -9.16 1.72
N ARG A 18 -1.08 -8.83 0.91
CA ARG A 18 -1.06 -9.05 -0.54
C ARG A 18 -0.92 -7.73 -1.27
N LEU A 19 0.13 -7.60 -2.04
CA LEU A 19 0.35 -6.50 -2.96
C LEU A 19 -0.34 -6.83 -4.28
N GLU A 20 -1.51 -6.26 -4.50
CA GLU A 20 -2.32 -6.56 -5.67
C GLU A 20 -2.14 -5.49 -6.74
N ARG A 21 -1.29 -5.76 -7.75
CA ARG A 21 -1.05 -4.90 -8.93
C ARG A 21 -0.87 -3.42 -8.54
N CYS A 22 0.07 -3.16 -7.66
CA CYS A 22 0.38 -1.81 -7.21
C CYS A 22 1.15 -1.08 -8.30
N GLN A 23 0.57 -0.03 -8.88
CA GLN A 23 1.15 0.76 -9.96
C GLN A 23 1.20 2.23 -9.60
N VAL A 24 2.19 2.92 -10.14
CA VAL A 24 2.29 4.38 -10.09
C VAL A 24 1.25 4.97 -11.04
N VAL A 25 0.32 5.74 -10.50
CA VAL A 25 -0.78 6.38 -11.25
C VAL A 25 -0.44 7.83 -11.59
N GLY A 26 0.39 8.47 -10.78
CA GLY A 26 0.77 9.86 -11.01
C GLY A 26 1.82 10.36 -10.05
N HIS A 27 2.39 11.51 -10.38
CA HIS A 27 3.35 12.22 -9.56
C HIS A 27 2.73 13.48 -8.97
N ARG A 28 3.16 13.83 -7.77
CA ARG A 28 3.00 15.16 -7.19
C ARG A 28 4.35 15.84 -7.22
N THR A 29 4.41 17.05 -7.74
CA THR A 29 5.64 17.85 -7.83
C THR A 29 5.52 19.10 -7.00
N SER A 30 6.64 19.60 -6.49
CA SER A 30 6.66 20.83 -5.69
C SER A 30 6.08 22.03 -6.44
N GLU A 31 6.32 22.13 -7.75
CA GLU A 31 5.83 23.24 -8.56
C GLU A 31 4.31 23.31 -8.67
N LYS A 32 3.66 22.16 -8.90
CA LYS A 32 2.20 22.07 -9.11
C LYS A 32 1.41 21.86 -7.82
N ASN A 33 1.98 21.09 -6.87
CA ASN A 33 1.23 20.59 -5.72
C ASN A 33 1.81 21.07 -4.37
N GLY A 34 3.00 21.71 -4.37
CA GLY A 34 3.68 22.16 -3.16
C GLY A 34 4.42 21.05 -2.39
N TYR A 35 4.45 19.83 -2.89
CA TYR A 35 5.17 18.70 -2.29
C TYR A 35 5.46 17.61 -3.34
N THR A 36 6.45 16.76 -3.03
CA THR A 36 6.82 15.63 -3.91
C THR A 36 6.27 14.33 -3.35
N ALA A 37 5.50 13.60 -4.16
CA ALA A 37 4.93 12.31 -3.79
C ALA A 37 4.64 11.44 -5.03
N LEU A 38 4.57 10.13 -4.82
CA LEU A 38 4.04 9.16 -5.76
C LEU A 38 2.59 8.82 -5.40
N GLN A 39 1.70 8.89 -6.37
CA GLN A 39 0.34 8.37 -6.23
C GLN A 39 0.33 6.91 -6.69
N LEU A 40 0.14 5.99 -5.74
CA LEU A 40 0.06 4.56 -5.98
C LEU A 40 -1.39 4.10 -6.03
N GLY A 41 -1.67 3.21 -6.97
CA GLY A 41 -2.98 2.57 -7.11
C GLY A 41 -2.88 1.07 -6.95
N ALA A 42 -3.79 0.46 -6.20
CA ALA A 42 -3.82 -0.98 -5.99
C ALA A 42 -5.23 -1.58 -6.14
N GLY A 43 -5.28 -2.88 -6.49
CA GLY A 43 -6.49 -3.66 -6.69
C GLY A 43 -7.26 -3.31 -7.96
N ARG A 44 -8.06 -4.26 -8.46
CA ARG A 44 -8.86 -4.10 -9.66
C ARG A 44 -10.34 -3.85 -9.32
N PRO A 45 -10.94 -2.71 -9.69
CA PRO A 45 -12.36 -2.46 -9.54
C PRO A 45 -13.15 -3.09 -10.67
N LYS A 46 -14.46 -3.30 -10.45
CA LYS A 46 -15.39 -3.61 -11.56
C LYS A 46 -15.62 -2.32 -12.36
N VAL A 47 -15.31 -2.34 -13.66
CA VAL A 47 -15.36 -1.16 -14.55
C VAL A 47 -16.73 -0.47 -14.51
N LYS A 48 -17.83 -1.22 -14.45
CA LYS A 48 -19.20 -0.69 -14.36
C LYS A 48 -19.48 0.15 -13.09
N ARG A 49 -18.64 0.05 -12.05
CA ARG A 49 -18.78 0.80 -10.80
C ARG A 49 -17.92 2.06 -10.75
N LEU A 50 -17.16 2.34 -11.81
CA LEU A 50 -16.32 3.52 -11.89
C LEU A 50 -17.09 4.70 -12.44
N THR A 51 -16.95 5.85 -11.79
CA THR A 51 -17.48 7.13 -12.30
C THR A 51 -16.70 7.59 -13.53
N ARG A 52 -17.30 8.46 -14.35
CA ARG A 52 -16.63 9.05 -15.51
C ARG A 52 -15.36 9.81 -15.12
N ALA A 53 -15.42 10.56 -14.02
CA ALA A 53 -14.26 11.30 -13.49
C ALA A 53 -13.07 10.36 -13.14
N ALA A 54 -13.34 9.26 -12.40
CA ALA A 54 -12.31 8.29 -12.06
C ALA A 54 -11.70 7.64 -13.32
N ARG A 55 -12.52 7.29 -14.32
CA ARG A 55 -12.01 6.76 -15.59
C ARG A 55 -11.10 7.76 -16.31
N GLY A 56 -11.48 9.05 -16.35
CA GLY A 56 -10.63 10.11 -16.92
C GLY A 56 -9.28 10.24 -16.19
N HIS A 57 -9.28 10.16 -14.84
CA HIS A 57 -8.06 10.22 -14.05
C HIS A 57 -7.05 9.11 -14.44
N PHE A 58 -7.50 7.87 -14.58
CA PHE A 58 -6.63 6.75 -15.00
C PHE A 58 -6.27 6.80 -16.49
N ALA A 59 -7.14 7.34 -17.35
CA ALA A 59 -6.86 7.50 -18.77
C ALA A 59 -5.70 8.48 -19.04
N VAL A 60 -5.60 9.58 -18.28
CA VAL A 60 -4.49 10.53 -18.37
C VAL A 60 -3.15 9.86 -18.02
N ALA A 61 -3.16 8.95 -17.05
CA ALA A 61 -1.98 8.19 -16.62
C ALA A 61 -1.70 6.96 -17.52
N ASN A 62 -2.57 6.66 -18.47
CA ASN A 62 -2.53 5.43 -19.29
C ASN A 62 -2.39 4.15 -18.46
N VAL A 63 -3.07 4.09 -17.31
CA VAL A 63 -3.01 2.99 -16.35
C VAL A 63 -4.40 2.35 -16.19
N GLU A 64 -4.44 1.03 -15.99
CA GLU A 64 -5.69 0.35 -15.64
C GLU A 64 -6.31 0.95 -14.36
N PRO A 65 -7.64 1.11 -14.31
CA PRO A 65 -8.31 1.62 -13.12
C PRO A 65 -7.99 0.81 -11.87
N LYS A 66 -7.71 1.52 -10.79
CA LYS A 66 -7.36 0.94 -9.48
C LYS A 66 -8.50 1.13 -8.47
N ARG A 67 -8.59 0.20 -7.51
CA ARG A 67 -9.64 0.21 -6.47
C ARG A 67 -9.35 1.19 -5.35
N LYS A 68 -8.09 1.33 -4.98
CA LYS A 68 -7.63 2.26 -3.95
C LYS A 68 -6.46 3.06 -4.48
N LEU A 69 -6.44 4.34 -4.13
CA LEU A 69 -5.36 5.27 -4.39
C LEU A 69 -4.81 5.75 -3.05
N ALA A 70 -3.50 5.86 -2.96
CA ALA A 70 -2.81 6.44 -1.82
C ALA A 70 -1.58 7.21 -2.31
N GLU A 71 -1.19 8.24 -1.56
CA GLU A 71 -0.01 9.03 -1.87
C GLU A 71 1.09 8.74 -0.85
N PHE A 72 2.30 8.59 -1.34
CA PHE A 72 3.49 8.39 -0.53
C PHE A 72 4.49 9.49 -0.86
N ARG A 73 4.88 10.24 0.16
CA ARG A 73 5.91 11.27 0.03
C ARG A 73 7.26 10.60 -0.19
N VAL A 74 7.98 11.03 -1.20
CA VAL A 74 9.30 10.52 -1.57
C VAL A 74 10.23 11.68 -1.88
N SER A 75 11.54 11.43 -1.80
CA SER A 75 12.54 12.39 -2.28
C SER A 75 12.43 12.54 -3.80
N PRO A 76 12.73 13.71 -4.37
CA PRO A 76 12.69 13.94 -5.82
C PRO A 76 13.47 12.90 -6.63
N ASP A 77 14.62 12.47 -6.11
CA ASP A 77 15.53 11.51 -6.76
C ASP A 77 14.95 10.09 -6.83
N ASN A 78 13.93 9.79 -6.03
CA ASN A 78 13.29 8.47 -5.92
C ASN A 78 11.94 8.41 -6.64
N LEU A 79 11.67 9.32 -7.57
CA LEU A 79 10.47 9.25 -8.40
C LEU A 79 10.57 8.10 -9.40
N ILE A 80 9.54 7.26 -9.43
CA ILE A 80 9.40 6.12 -10.33
C ILE A 80 8.43 6.51 -11.45
N GLU A 81 8.68 6.10 -12.67
CA GLU A 81 7.85 6.43 -13.85
C GLU A 81 6.37 6.04 -13.67
N VAL A 82 5.47 6.84 -14.23
CA VAL A 82 4.04 6.53 -14.22
C VAL A 82 3.76 5.24 -15.00
N GLY A 83 2.93 4.38 -14.45
CA GLY A 83 2.63 3.07 -15.03
C GLY A 83 3.54 1.93 -14.54
N ALA A 84 4.68 2.22 -13.91
CA ALA A 84 5.54 1.20 -13.33
C ALA A 84 4.81 0.42 -12.23
N GLU A 85 5.02 -0.89 -12.17
CA GLU A 85 4.42 -1.77 -11.17
C GLU A 85 5.42 -2.07 -10.05
N ILE A 86 5.03 -1.78 -8.82
CA ILE A 86 5.86 -2.05 -7.63
C ILE A 86 5.69 -3.52 -7.26
N THR A 87 6.81 -4.21 -7.03
CA THR A 87 6.85 -5.62 -6.64
C THR A 87 7.08 -5.81 -5.14
N ALA A 88 6.83 -7.01 -4.63
CA ALA A 88 7.03 -7.31 -3.21
C ALA A 88 8.51 -7.25 -2.79
N ASP A 89 9.44 -7.37 -3.74
CA ASP A 89 10.89 -7.24 -3.52
C ASP A 89 11.32 -5.83 -3.11
N HIS A 90 10.40 -4.86 -3.15
CA HIS A 90 10.63 -3.54 -2.59
C HIS A 90 11.01 -3.61 -1.10
N PHE A 91 10.50 -4.59 -0.38
CA PHE A 91 10.80 -4.82 1.03
C PHE A 91 11.74 -6.02 1.20
N VAL A 92 12.84 -5.82 1.92
CA VAL A 92 13.85 -6.83 2.16
C VAL A 92 13.53 -7.60 3.46
N GLU A 93 13.85 -8.88 3.51
CA GLU A 93 13.72 -9.69 4.73
C GLU A 93 14.54 -9.09 5.88
N GLY A 94 13.95 -9.02 7.05
CA GLY A 94 14.57 -8.39 8.21
C GLY A 94 14.37 -6.88 8.34
N GLN A 95 13.91 -6.18 7.31
CA GLN A 95 13.61 -4.76 7.32
C GLN A 95 12.49 -4.43 8.32
N TYR A 96 12.59 -3.24 8.95
CA TYR A 96 11.53 -2.70 9.78
C TYR A 96 10.63 -1.79 8.96
N VAL A 97 9.32 -1.92 9.19
CA VAL A 97 8.27 -1.17 8.47
C VAL A 97 7.23 -0.64 9.43
N ASP A 98 6.59 0.45 9.02
CA ASP A 98 5.43 1.02 9.70
C ASP A 98 4.17 0.72 8.89
N VAL A 99 3.14 0.21 9.57
CA VAL A 99 1.88 -0.18 8.95
C VAL A 99 0.76 0.70 9.44
N SER A 100 0.16 1.46 8.53
CA SER A 100 -0.99 2.32 8.81
C SER A 100 -2.26 1.71 8.22
N GLY A 101 -3.33 1.70 9.00
CA GLY A 101 -4.62 1.19 8.54
C GLY A 101 -5.76 1.66 9.42
N THR A 102 -6.98 1.47 8.93
CA THR A 102 -8.18 1.78 9.68
C THR A 102 -8.50 0.65 10.66
N SER A 103 -8.55 0.97 11.95
CA SER A 103 -8.87 -0.01 13.00
C SER A 103 -10.29 -0.53 12.88
N ILE A 104 -10.54 -1.72 13.42
CA ILE A 104 -11.89 -2.31 13.43
C ILE A 104 -12.84 -1.41 14.22
N GLY A 105 -13.94 -0.99 13.60
CA GLY A 105 -15.01 -0.22 14.25
C GLY A 105 -15.68 -1.02 15.36
N LYS A 106 -15.91 -0.39 16.51
CA LYS A 106 -16.60 -0.96 17.67
C LYS A 106 -17.89 -0.20 18.04
N GLY A 107 -18.29 0.73 17.17
CA GLY A 107 -19.47 1.57 17.34
C GLY A 107 -19.36 2.52 18.54
N PHE A 108 -20.50 2.90 19.12
CA PHE A 108 -20.54 3.70 20.33
C PHE A 108 -20.14 2.83 21.52
N ALA A 109 -19.14 3.23 22.27
CA ALA A 109 -18.60 2.49 23.41
C ALA A 109 -18.67 3.33 24.68
N GLY A 110 -19.09 2.72 25.79
CA GLY A 110 -19.08 3.34 27.12
C GLY A 110 -17.67 3.60 27.61
N ALA A 111 -17.54 4.45 28.64
CA ALA A 111 -16.24 4.87 29.18
C ALA A 111 -15.39 3.67 29.68
N MET A 112 -16.04 2.62 30.22
CA MET A 112 -15.33 1.40 30.62
C MET A 112 -14.63 0.72 29.44
N LYS A 113 -15.34 0.49 28.34
CA LYS A 113 -14.78 -0.17 27.14
C LYS A 113 -13.80 0.71 26.40
N ARG A 114 -14.10 2.02 26.29
CA ARG A 114 -13.32 2.97 25.48
C ARG A 114 -12.02 3.41 26.15
N HIS A 115 -12.06 3.60 27.48
CA HIS A 115 -10.97 4.20 28.25
C HIS A 115 -10.48 3.37 29.42
N GLY A 116 -11.07 2.19 29.68
CA GLY A 116 -10.70 1.31 30.79
C GLY A 116 -11.15 1.83 32.16
N PHE A 117 -12.24 2.57 32.25
CA PHE A 117 -12.79 3.01 33.53
C PHE A 117 -13.35 1.84 34.32
N HIS A 118 -13.22 1.86 35.64
CA HIS A 118 -13.66 0.77 36.52
C HIS A 118 -15.18 0.73 36.73
N GLY A 119 -15.87 1.86 36.53
CA GLY A 119 -17.28 2.02 36.85
C GLY A 119 -17.50 2.30 38.34
N LEU A 120 -18.72 2.09 38.81
CA LEU A 120 -19.12 2.23 40.22
C LEU A 120 -19.31 0.88 40.86
N ARG A 121 -19.46 0.88 42.18
CA ARG A 121 -19.68 -0.36 42.98
C ARG A 121 -20.95 -1.11 42.51
N ALA A 122 -20.93 -2.44 42.60
CA ALA A 122 -22.06 -3.26 42.26
C ALA A 122 -23.16 -3.32 43.37
N SER A 123 -22.76 -2.92 44.59
CA SER A 123 -23.60 -2.92 45.80
C SER A 123 -23.44 -1.58 46.56
N HIS A 124 -23.80 -1.50 47.83
CA HIS A 124 -23.74 -0.31 48.66
C HIS A 124 -24.60 0.85 48.15
N GLY A 125 -25.85 0.56 47.76
CA GLY A 125 -26.85 1.54 47.38
C GLY A 125 -26.71 2.10 45.95
N VAL A 126 -25.74 1.62 45.16
CA VAL A 126 -25.62 2.03 43.74
C VAL A 126 -26.72 1.37 42.93
N SER A 127 -27.56 2.19 42.28
CA SER A 127 -28.62 1.76 41.36
C SER A 127 -28.33 2.27 39.97
N VAL A 128 -28.58 1.48 38.94
CA VAL A 128 -28.45 1.69 37.47
C VAL A 128 -27.15 2.25 36.96
N SER A 129 -26.36 2.93 37.78
CA SER A 129 -25.14 3.68 37.37
C SER A 129 -23.84 2.86 37.41
N HIS A 130 -23.91 1.52 37.47
CA HIS A 130 -22.76 0.63 37.65
C HIS A 130 -21.65 0.82 36.63
N ARG A 131 -21.99 1.19 35.40
CA ARG A 131 -21.04 1.34 34.29
C ARG A 131 -20.74 2.80 33.89
N SER A 132 -21.16 3.76 34.72
CA SER A 132 -20.90 5.18 34.47
C SER A 132 -19.43 5.54 34.67
N HIS A 133 -19.02 6.68 34.11
CA HIS A 133 -17.63 7.15 34.18
C HIS A 133 -17.32 7.96 35.45
N GLY A 134 -18.28 8.16 36.32
CA GLY A 134 -18.13 8.94 37.54
C GLY A 134 -18.27 10.44 37.30
N SER A 135 -17.63 11.27 38.14
CA SER A 135 -17.69 12.71 38.06
C SER A 135 -17.09 13.26 36.75
N THR A 136 -17.69 14.27 36.17
CA THR A 136 -17.23 14.97 34.98
C THR A 136 -16.42 16.23 35.27
N GLY A 137 -16.47 16.74 36.52
CA GLY A 137 -15.78 17.93 36.93
C GLY A 137 -15.99 18.26 38.40
N GLN A 138 -15.53 19.42 38.78
CA GLN A 138 -15.67 19.95 40.15
C GLN A 138 -17.09 20.51 40.36
N ARG A 139 -17.22 21.75 40.84
CA ARG A 139 -18.51 22.37 41.13
C ARG A 139 -18.69 23.68 40.34
N GLN A 140 -19.07 24.79 41.00
CA GLN A 140 -19.18 26.10 40.35
C GLN A 140 -17.84 26.62 39.85
N ASP A 141 -16.74 26.27 40.48
CA ASP A 141 -15.38 26.49 39.99
C ASP A 141 -14.77 25.15 39.50
N PRO A 142 -14.33 25.04 38.23
CA PRO A 142 -14.29 26.04 37.16
C PRO A 142 -15.60 26.21 36.37
N GLY A 143 -16.73 25.61 36.78
CA GLY A 143 -18.05 25.73 36.13
C GLY A 143 -18.14 25.14 34.74
N LYS A 144 -17.14 24.32 34.34
CA LYS A 144 -17.04 23.70 33.00
C LYS A 144 -16.42 22.32 33.09
N VAL A 145 -16.70 21.49 32.08
CA VAL A 145 -15.96 20.24 31.84
C VAL A 145 -14.73 20.56 31.04
N PHE A 146 -13.55 20.15 31.50
CA PHE A 146 -12.30 20.37 30.79
C PHE A 146 -12.28 19.67 29.43
N LYS A 147 -11.65 20.33 28.43
CA LYS A 147 -11.42 19.73 27.09
C LYS A 147 -10.60 18.47 27.26
N GLY A 148 -10.89 17.45 26.43
CA GLY A 148 -10.20 16.16 26.48
C GLY A 148 -10.66 15.22 27.61
N LYS A 149 -11.69 15.57 28.42
CA LYS A 149 -12.27 14.66 29.41
C LYS A 149 -12.73 13.39 28.74
N LYS A 150 -12.21 12.24 29.21
CA LYS A 150 -12.53 10.91 28.66
C LYS A 150 -14.00 10.56 28.96
N MET A 151 -14.78 10.34 27.91
CA MET A 151 -16.21 10.03 27.95
C MET A 151 -16.55 8.92 26.97
N ALA A 152 -17.78 8.39 27.05
CA ALA A 152 -18.34 7.49 26.06
C ALA A 152 -18.34 8.16 24.67
N GLY A 153 -18.29 7.35 23.61
CA GLY A 153 -18.31 7.84 22.23
C GLY A 153 -17.89 6.77 21.25
N HIS A 154 -17.73 7.17 20.00
CA HIS A 154 -17.28 6.28 18.92
C HIS A 154 -15.90 5.68 19.21
N MET A 155 -15.77 4.37 19.01
CA MET A 155 -14.53 3.64 19.21
C MET A 155 -14.20 2.82 17.97
N GLY A 156 -12.93 2.83 17.56
CA GLY A 156 -12.48 2.20 16.32
C GLY A 156 -12.83 3.02 15.08
N ASP A 157 -12.64 2.42 13.91
CA ASP A 157 -12.79 3.09 12.59
C ASP A 157 -11.98 4.39 12.49
N VAL A 158 -10.79 4.37 13.07
CA VAL A 158 -9.81 5.47 13.04
C VAL A 158 -8.50 4.96 12.48
N ASN A 159 -7.75 5.85 11.84
CA ASN A 159 -6.40 5.53 11.37
C ASN A 159 -5.47 5.28 12.56
N VAL A 160 -4.80 4.13 12.53
CA VAL A 160 -3.81 3.71 13.52
C VAL A 160 -2.57 3.24 12.77
N THR A 161 -1.40 3.62 13.26
CA THR A 161 -0.11 3.18 12.74
C THR A 161 0.57 2.30 13.77
N THR A 162 0.89 1.07 13.38
CA THR A 162 1.75 0.17 14.17
C THR A 162 3.16 0.28 13.63
N GLN A 163 4.08 0.76 14.47
CA GLN A 163 5.46 1.05 14.09
C GLN A 163 6.40 -0.12 14.37
N ASN A 164 7.52 -0.15 13.63
CA ASN A 164 8.64 -1.07 13.83
C ASN A 164 8.26 -2.55 13.73
N LEU A 165 7.40 -2.91 12.80
CA LEU A 165 7.12 -4.31 12.49
C LEU A 165 8.21 -4.86 11.57
N ARG A 166 8.67 -6.10 11.81
CA ARG A 166 9.73 -6.72 11.02
C ARG A 166 9.14 -7.52 9.86
N VAL A 167 9.69 -7.34 8.66
CA VAL A 167 9.41 -8.19 7.49
C VAL A 167 10.10 -9.54 7.72
N VAL A 168 9.34 -10.63 7.68
CA VAL A 168 9.84 -11.99 7.90
C VAL A 168 10.23 -12.63 6.58
N LYS A 169 9.35 -12.54 5.58
CA LYS A 169 9.56 -13.13 4.26
C LYS A 169 8.76 -12.37 3.19
N THR A 170 9.29 -12.31 1.99
CA THR A 170 8.61 -11.79 0.80
C THR A 170 8.47 -12.87 -0.25
N ASP A 171 7.39 -12.84 -1.03
CA ASP A 171 7.12 -13.72 -2.16
C ASP A 171 6.72 -12.85 -3.36
N PRO A 172 7.67 -12.54 -4.25
CA PRO A 172 7.44 -11.66 -5.39
C PRO A 172 6.51 -12.27 -6.44
N GLU A 173 6.49 -13.60 -6.59
CA GLU A 173 5.64 -14.26 -7.59
C GLU A 173 4.16 -14.12 -7.25
N ARG A 174 3.83 -14.30 -5.98
CA ARG A 174 2.46 -14.17 -5.46
C ARG A 174 2.13 -12.77 -4.98
N GLY A 175 3.13 -11.87 -4.91
CA GLY A 175 2.99 -10.53 -4.36
C GLY A 175 2.64 -10.53 -2.87
N LEU A 176 3.26 -11.42 -2.07
CA LEU A 176 3.00 -11.54 -0.65
C LEU A 176 4.14 -10.94 0.17
N ILE A 177 3.76 -10.22 1.23
CA ILE A 177 4.68 -9.65 2.22
C ILE A 177 4.23 -10.17 3.59
N MET A 178 5.11 -10.87 4.29
CA MET A 178 4.83 -11.47 5.59
C MET A 178 5.49 -10.66 6.69
N ILE A 179 4.69 -10.05 7.56
CA ILE A 179 5.13 -9.16 8.62
C ILE A 179 4.90 -9.82 9.96
N ARG A 180 5.89 -9.75 10.86
CA ARG A 180 5.80 -10.29 12.21
C ARG A 180 4.76 -9.52 13.03
N GLY A 181 3.79 -10.24 13.59
CA GLY A 181 2.81 -9.68 14.52
C GLY A 181 1.51 -9.23 13.87
N ALA A 182 0.77 -8.40 14.59
CA ALA A 182 -0.53 -7.89 14.19
C ALA A 182 -0.41 -6.56 13.45
N VAL A 183 -1.32 -6.36 12.47
CA VAL A 183 -1.48 -5.09 11.76
C VAL A 183 -2.86 -4.50 12.04
N PRO A 184 -3.06 -3.18 11.94
CA PRO A 184 -4.35 -2.56 12.18
C PRO A 184 -5.38 -2.93 11.09
N GLY A 185 -6.63 -3.09 11.51
CA GLY A 185 -7.76 -3.31 10.61
C GLY A 185 -8.32 -4.73 10.61
N ALA A 186 -9.37 -4.92 9.83
CA ALA A 186 -10.05 -6.19 9.64
C ALA A 186 -9.36 -7.05 8.56
N LYS A 187 -9.65 -8.36 8.53
CA LYS A 187 -9.24 -9.24 7.44
C LYS A 187 -9.79 -8.71 6.11
N GLY A 188 -8.94 -8.67 5.08
CA GLY A 188 -9.28 -8.10 3.77
C GLY A 188 -9.34 -6.57 3.75
N GLY A 189 -8.95 -5.89 4.83
CA GLY A 189 -8.78 -4.44 4.88
C GLY A 189 -7.57 -3.96 4.10
N TRP A 190 -7.54 -2.65 3.80
CA TRP A 190 -6.42 -1.99 3.15
C TRP A 190 -5.49 -1.40 4.19
N VAL A 191 -4.20 -1.61 4.00
CA VAL A 191 -3.16 -1.01 4.84
C VAL A 191 -2.13 -0.31 3.96
N LEU A 192 -1.52 0.75 4.49
CA LEU A 192 -0.38 1.43 3.89
C LEU A 192 0.87 0.91 4.59
N LEU A 193 1.84 0.51 3.78
CA LEU A 193 3.13 0.02 4.24
C LEU A 193 4.19 1.04 3.86
N SER A 194 4.98 1.47 4.81
CA SER A 194 6.09 2.41 4.63
C SER A 194 7.31 1.96 5.43
N ASP A 195 8.47 2.49 5.08
CA ASP A 195 9.67 2.27 5.87
C ASP A 195 9.50 2.78 7.29
N ALA A 196 10.16 2.13 8.24
CA ALA A 196 10.09 2.53 9.65
C ALA A 196 10.82 3.87 9.86
N VAL A 197 10.11 4.84 10.44
CA VAL A 197 10.69 6.16 10.75
C VAL A 197 11.74 6.09 11.86
N LYS A 198 11.57 5.16 12.82
CA LYS A 198 12.43 5.04 14.02
C LYS A 198 13.59 4.06 13.85
N ARG A 199 13.72 3.37 12.73
CA ARG A 199 14.77 2.39 12.46
C ARG A 199 15.44 2.73 11.13
N ALA A 200 16.74 2.56 11.08
CA ALA A 200 17.51 2.74 9.86
C ALA A 200 17.08 1.72 8.80
N LEU A 201 17.02 2.18 7.56
CA LEU A 201 16.78 1.34 6.41
C LEU A 201 18.01 0.47 6.15
N PRO A 202 17.88 -0.84 5.87
CA PRO A 202 19.01 -1.68 5.49
C PRO A 202 19.66 -1.17 4.21
N GLU A 203 20.97 -1.28 4.09
CA GLU A 203 21.71 -0.88 2.87
C GLU A 203 21.30 -1.68 1.64
N ALA A 204 20.87 -2.92 1.84
CA ALA A 204 20.35 -3.80 0.79
C ALA A 204 18.97 -3.40 0.25
N ALA A 205 18.27 -2.44 0.89
CA ALA A 205 16.94 -2.02 0.44
C ALA A 205 17.06 -1.26 -0.89
N PRO A 206 16.28 -1.63 -1.92
CA PRO A 206 16.35 -0.98 -3.21
C PRO A 206 15.87 0.47 -3.14
N LYS A 207 16.61 1.40 -3.76
CA LYS A 207 16.24 2.80 -3.92
C LYS A 207 16.35 3.16 -5.40
N PRO A 208 15.27 3.64 -6.02
CA PRO A 208 13.96 4.06 -5.53
C PRO A 208 12.99 2.93 -5.15
N GLY A 209 13.35 1.69 -5.29
CA GLY A 209 12.51 0.55 -4.99
C GLY A 209 12.51 -0.51 -6.09
N ALA A 210 12.06 -1.71 -5.83
CA ALA A 210 11.90 -2.76 -6.82
C ALA A 210 10.59 -2.55 -7.60
N PHE A 211 10.69 -2.37 -8.91
CA PHE A 211 9.55 -2.17 -9.80
C PHE A 211 9.78 -2.80 -11.17
N ARG A 212 8.69 -3.12 -11.86
CA ARG A 212 8.69 -3.55 -13.27
C ARG A 212 8.17 -2.40 -14.12
N LYS A 213 8.87 -2.09 -15.21
CA LYS A 213 8.37 -1.13 -16.20
C LYS A 213 7.08 -1.63 -16.84
N ALA A 214 6.20 -0.71 -17.24
CA ALA A 214 4.98 -1.07 -17.95
C ALA A 214 5.34 -1.81 -19.26
N ALA A 215 4.56 -2.82 -19.61
CA ALA A 215 4.84 -3.74 -20.73
C ALA A 215 4.83 -3.10 -22.14
N GLY A 216 4.96 -1.76 -22.25
CA GLY A 216 5.04 -1.02 -23.51
C GLY A 216 6.43 -0.50 -23.88
N ASP A 217 7.40 -0.60 -22.97
CA ASP A 217 8.71 0.07 -23.13
C ASP A 217 9.89 -0.91 -23.09
N GLN A 218 9.73 -2.08 -23.69
CA GLN A 218 10.90 -2.88 -24.07
C GLN A 218 11.46 -2.27 -25.35
N PRO A 219 12.72 -1.74 -25.35
CA PRO A 219 13.38 -1.37 -26.59
C PRO A 219 13.42 -2.64 -27.45
N SER A 220 12.79 -2.60 -28.62
CA SER A 220 12.86 -3.66 -29.61
C SER A 220 14.33 -4.01 -29.82
N GLN A 221 14.76 -5.18 -29.33
CA GLN A 221 16.05 -5.73 -29.70
C GLN A 221 16.03 -5.85 -31.22
N GLY A 222 16.79 -4.97 -31.87
CA GLY A 222 16.94 -4.93 -33.32
C GLY A 222 17.21 -6.35 -33.81
N LYS A 223 16.35 -6.86 -34.68
CA LYS A 223 16.62 -8.04 -35.49
C LYS A 223 17.94 -7.79 -36.19
N LYS A 224 19.01 -8.46 -35.75
CA LYS A 224 20.25 -8.58 -36.53
C LYS A 224 19.86 -9.13 -37.88
N GLY A 225 19.92 -8.29 -38.90
CA GLY A 225 19.74 -8.70 -40.28
C GLY A 225 20.76 -9.80 -40.60
N LYS A 226 20.29 -10.89 -41.15
CA LYS A 226 21.14 -11.90 -41.79
C LYS A 226 21.91 -11.22 -42.94
N PRO A 227 23.21 -11.44 -43.07
CA PRO A 227 23.97 -10.95 -44.26
C PRO A 227 23.40 -11.62 -45.49
N GLY A 228 22.99 -10.80 -46.48
CA GLY A 228 22.53 -11.25 -47.79
C GLY A 228 23.65 -11.97 -48.54
N GLN A 229 23.37 -13.16 -49.01
CA GLN A 229 24.14 -13.81 -50.05
C GLN A 229 23.98 -13.05 -51.34
N ALA A 230 25.09 -12.52 -51.86
CA ALA A 230 25.20 -11.94 -53.19
C ALA A 230 24.96 -13.07 -54.21
N ALA A 231 23.94 -12.93 -55.02
CA ALA A 231 23.77 -13.72 -56.25
C ALA A 231 24.44 -12.98 -57.37
N SER A 232 25.46 -13.59 -57.91
CA SER A 232 26.19 -13.23 -59.12
C SER A 232 25.25 -13.16 -60.33
N ALA A 233 25.28 -12.01 -60.99
CA ALA A 233 24.71 -11.84 -62.31
C ALA A 233 25.64 -12.50 -63.34
N GLU A 234 25.09 -13.38 -64.13
CA GLU A 234 25.74 -13.82 -65.41
C GLU A 234 24.80 -13.47 -66.53
N SER A 235 25.36 -12.66 -67.43
CA SER A 235 24.77 -12.14 -68.65
C SER A 235 24.87 -13.15 -69.80
N GLU A 236 23.92 -13.08 -70.72
CA GLU A 236 24.00 -13.28 -72.20
C GLU A 236 23.00 -14.28 -72.77
N PRO A 237 22.76 -14.21 -74.13
CA PRO A 237 22.26 -13.07 -74.87
C PRO A 237 20.99 -13.42 -75.71
N ALA A 238 20.53 -12.44 -76.44
CA ALA A 238 19.41 -12.48 -77.37
C ALA A 238 19.69 -13.29 -78.65
N GLN A 239 18.69 -13.98 -79.18
CA GLN A 239 18.40 -14.28 -80.60
C GLN A 239 16.95 -14.79 -80.62
N GLY A 240 16.02 -14.27 -81.31
CA GLY A 240 15.94 -13.89 -82.74
C GLY A 240 14.97 -14.89 -83.42
N GLY A 241 13.94 -14.38 -84.05
CA GLY A 241 13.16 -15.14 -85.05
C GLY A 241 11.69 -15.40 -84.68
N SER A 242 10.74 -14.62 -85.09
CA SER A 242 10.05 -14.53 -86.36
C SER A 242 9.01 -15.65 -86.64
N GLN A 243 7.81 -15.23 -86.97
CA GLN A 243 6.76 -15.89 -87.79
C GLN A 243 5.90 -16.95 -87.04
N LYS A 244 4.67 -16.85 -87.00
CA LYS A 244 3.53 -16.45 -87.91
C LYS A 244 2.35 -15.98 -87.08
#